data_ae175fb47507372d8e417afe17a59bd5
#
_entry.id   ae175fb47507372d8e417afe17a59bd5
#
_cell.length_a   1.000
_cell.length_b   1.000
_cell.length_c   1.000
_cell.angle_alpha   90.00
_cell.angle_beta   90.00
_cell.angle_gamma   90.00
#
_symmetry.space_group_name_H-M   'P 1'
#
loop_
_entity.id
_entity.type
_entity.pdbx_description
1 polymer ?
#
loop_
_entity_poly.entity_id
_entity_poly.type
_entity_poly.pdbx_seq_one_letter_code
_entity_poly.pdbx_strand_id
1 'polypeptide(L)'
;MIDRKQFGRPLAANQLIQKKLADMLTEISLGLQGCLQLGRLKDEGAAPIEITSPMKRNSCGKALDIARAARDMMGGNGISDEFGVARHLVNLEVVNTYEGTHDIHALILGRTITGIAAFN
;
A
#
# COMPACT_ATOMS: atom_id res chain seq x y z
N MET A 1 13.89 10.89 -8.92
CA MET A 1 15.03 10.58 -8.03
C MET A 1 16.36 10.52 -8.77
N ILE A 2 16.39 10.02 -9.99
CA ILE A 2 17.61 9.96 -10.82
C ILE A 2 17.97 11.35 -11.36
N ASP A 3 17.00 12.10 -11.87
CA ASP A 3 17.21 13.39 -12.53
C ASP A 3 17.52 14.53 -11.54
N ARG A 4 16.93 14.49 -10.35
CA ARG A 4 17.14 15.51 -9.32
C ARG A 4 18.50 15.32 -8.68
N LYS A 5 19.32 16.36 -8.78
CA LYS A 5 20.64 16.41 -8.13
C LYS A 5 20.61 17.32 -6.90
N GLN A 6 21.19 16.84 -5.82
CA GLN A 6 21.51 17.61 -4.60
C GLN A 6 22.88 17.18 -4.08
N PHE A 7 23.63 18.11 -3.50
CA PHE A 7 24.98 17.84 -3.01
C PHE A 7 25.90 17.22 -4.08
N GLY A 8 25.77 17.67 -5.34
CA GLY A 8 26.60 17.25 -6.45
C GLY A 8 26.28 15.88 -7.07
N ARG A 9 25.22 15.18 -6.62
CA ARG A 9 24.86 13.85 -7.12
C ARG A 9 23.33 13.63 -7.17
N PRO A 10 22.85 12.65 -7.95
CA PRO A 10 21.42 12.29 -7.94
C PRO A 10 20.92 11.94 -6.55
N LEU A 11 19.67 12.29 -6.23
CA LEU A 11 19.05 11.90 -4.96
C LEU A 11 19.04 10.38 -4.75
N ALA A 12 18.91 9.61 -5.82
CA ALA A 12 18.97 8.16 -5.79
C ALA A 12 20.32 7.59 -5.29
N ALA A 13 21.37 8.40 -5.23
CA ALA A 13 22.65 8.01 -4.63
C ALA A 13 22.66 8.09 -3.10
N ASN A 14 21.59 8.59 -2.48
CA ASN A 14 21.47 8.68 -1.03
C ASN A 14 20.95 7.34 -0.48
N GLN A 15 21.62 6.81 0.55
CA GLN A 15 21.26 5.53 1.18
C GLN A 15 19.82 5.52 1.74
N LEU A 16 19.34 6.63 2.31
CA LEU A 16 17.97 6.72 2.83
C LEU A 16 16.92 6.65 1.69
N ILE A 17 17.24 7.19 0.53
CA ILE A 17 16.38 7.11 -0.66
C ILE A 17 16.39 5.67 -1.20
N GLN A 18 17.56 5.06 -1.34
CA GLN A 18 17.66 3.66 -1.81
C GLN A 18 16.94 2.69 -0.88
N LYS A 19 17.07 2.88 0.45
CA LYS A 19 16.32 2.07 1.42
C LYS A 19 14.81 2.19 1.21
N LYS A 20 14.28 3.41 1.11
CA LYS A 20 12.85 3.63 0.86
C LYS A 20 12.40 2.97 -0.44
N LEU A 21 13.17 3.06 -1.52
CA LEU A 21 12.84 2.40 -2.80
C LEU A 21 12.85 0.87 -2.69
N ALA A 22 13.80 0.30 -1.95
CA ALA A 22 13.85 -1.14 -1.71
C ALA A 22 12.65 -1.62 -0.86
N ASP A 23 12.30 -0.90 0.20
CA ASP A 23 11.11 -1.19 1.02
C ASP A 23 9.84 -1.16 0.16
N MET A 24 9.66 -0.12 -0.68
CA MET A 24 8.54 0.00 -1.61
C MET A 24 8.45 -1.20 -2.56
N LEU A 25 9.56 -1.56 -3.20
CA LEU A 25 9.60 -2.68 -4.14
C LEU A 25 9.25 -4.00 -3.45
N THR A 26 9.73 -4.21 -2.25
CA THR A 26 9.43 -5.40 -1.45
C THR A 26 7.92 -5.51 -1.18
N GLU A 27 7.30 -4.44 -0.66
CA GLU A 27 5.87 -4.43 -0.34
C GLU A 27 4.98 -4.57 -1.59
N ILE A 28 5.35 -3.91 -2.70
CA ILE A 28 4.64 -4.05 -3.98
C ILE A 28 4.71 -5.50 -4.46
N SER A 29 5.89 -6.12 -4.43
CA SER A 29 6.07 -7.49 -4.91
C SER A 29 5.27 -8.49 -4.09
N LEU A 30 5.29 -8.37 -2.76
CA LEU A 30 4.52 -9.23 -1.87
C LEU A 30 3.01 -9.03 -2.04
N GLY A 31 2.56 -7.77 -2.14
CA GLY A 31 1.16 -7.43 -2.36
C GLY A 31 0.63 -7.99 -3.68
N LEU A 32 1.39 -7.88 -4.77
CA LEU A 32 1.03 -8.44 -6.07
C LEU A 32 0.92 -9.97 -6.03
N GLN A 33 1.85 -10.67 -5.37
CA GLN A 33 1.77 -12.12 -5.21
C GLN A 33 0.54 -12.55 -4.40
N GLY A 34 0.23 -11.83 -3.31
CA GLY A 34 -0.98 -12.08 -2.52
C GLY A 34 -2.26 -11.89 -3.34
N CYS A 35 -2.35 -10.81 -4.11
CA CYS A 35 -3.50 -10.55 -4.98
C CYS A 35 -3.63 -11.60 -6.09
N LEU A 36 -2.53 -12.02 -6.71
CA LEU A 36 -2.53 -13.08 -7.72
C LEU A 36 -3.03 -14.40 -7.14
N GLN A 37 -2.54 -14.77 -5.95
CA GLN A 37 -3.00 -15.99 -5.29
C GLN A 37 -4.47 -15.92 -4.91
N LEU A 38 -4.96 -14.78 -4.40
CA LEU A 38 -6.37 -14.58 -4.13
C LEU A 38 -7.22 -14.74 -5.40
N GLY A 39 -6.77 -14.16 -6.54
CA GLY A 39 -7.45 -14.31 -7.82
C GLY A 39 -7.59 -15.78 -8.23
N ARG A 40 -6.50 -16.55 -8.17
CA ARG A 40 -6.49 -17.99 -8.48
C ARG A 40 -7.45 -18.78 -7.59
N LEU A 41 -7.40 -18.55 -6.28
CA LEU A 41 -8.32 -19.22 -5.35
C LEU A 41 -9.79 -18.87 -5.63
N LYS A 42 -10.07 -17.64 -6.09
CA LYS A 42 -11.42 -17.24 -6.49
C LYS A 42 -11.88 -17.95 -7.76
N ASP A 43 -11.02 -18.07 -8.76
CA ASP A 43 -11.30 -18.76 -10.01
C ASP A 43 -11.58 -20.26 -9.77
N GLU A 44 -10.90 -20.85 -8.82
CA GLU A 44 -11.05 -22.26 -8.39
C GLU A 44 -12.26 -22.48 -7.46
N GLY A 45 -12.95 -21.43 -7.03
CA GLY A 45 -14.03 -21.51 -6.04
C GLY A 45 -13.56 -21.92 -4.64
N ALA A 46 -12.26 -21.83 -4.38
CA ALA A 46 -11.62 -22.28 -3.14
C ALA A 46 -11.27 -21.15 -2.16
N ALA A 47 -11.56 -19.87 -2.52
CA ALA A 47 -11.23 -18.73 -1.67
C ALA A 47 -12.16 -18.65 -0.45
N PRO A 48 -11.65 -18.77 0.80
CA PRO A 48 -12.41 -18.41 1.98
C PRO A 48 -12.85 -16.93 1.90
N ILE A 49 -14.06 -16.63 2.41
CA ILE A 49 -14.60 -15.25 2.35
C ILE A 49 -13.64 -14.26 3.01
N GLU A 50 -13.03 -14.66 4.12
CA GLU A 50 -12.17 -13.83 4.94
C GLU A 50 -10.84 -13.47 4.28
N ILE A 51 -10.36 -14.25 3.30
CA ILE A 51 -9.04 -14.01 2.69
C ILE A 51 -8.98 -12.69 1.89
N THR A 52 -10.11 -12.13 1.51
CA THR A 52 -10.19 -10.81 0.87
C THR A 52 -9.80 -9.71 1.86
N SER A 53 -10.12 -9.88 3.15
CA SER A 53 -9.83 -8.87 4.18
C SER A 53 -8.34 -8.61 4.39
N PRO A 54 -7.44 -9.62 4.56
CA PRO A 54 -6.02 -9.36 4.65
C PRO A 54 -5.46 -8.77 3.37
N MET A 55 -5.95 -9.15 2.19
CA MET A 55 -5.47 -8.60 0.92
C MET A 55 -5.85 -7.14 0.75
N LYS A 56 -7.13 -6.79 0.99
CA LYS A 56 -7.58 -5.39 0.96
C LYS A 56 -6.82 -4.55 1.99
N ARG A 57 -6.73 -5.01 3.22
CA ARG A 57 -6.04 -4.31 4.31
C ARG A 57 -4.57 -4.09 3.99
N ASN A 58 -3.86 -5.12 3.55
CA ASN A 58 -2.44 -5.03 3.21
C ASN A 58 -2.22 -4.14 2.00
N SER A 59 -2.89 -4.40 0.88
CA SER A 59 -2.61 -3.72 -0.39
C SER A 59 -2.96 -2.23 -0.32
N CYS A 60 -4.11 -1.86 0.25
CA CYS A 60 -4.50 -0.46 0.37
C CYS A 60 -3.61 0.29 1.37
N GLY A 61 -3.35 -0.29 2.55
CA GLY A 61 -2.51 0.33 3.57
C GLY A 61 -1.07 0.53 3.08
N LYS A 62 -0.47 -0.50 2.48
CA LYS A 62 0.90 -0.41 1.94
C LYS A 62 1.00 0.55 0.74
N ALA A 63 0.01 0.56 -0.16
CA ALA A 63 -0.02 1.52 -1.25
C ALA A 63 -0.08 2.97 -0.73
N LEU A 64 -0.86 3.22 0.31
CA LEU A 64 -0.95 4.54 0.96
C LEU A 64 0.38 4.93 1.62
N ASP A 65 1.03 4.03 2.35
CA ASP A 65 2.34 4.27 2.96
C ASP A 65 3.40 4.56 1.90
N ILE A 66 3.39 3.82 0.78
CA ILE A 66 4.29 4.03 -0.35
C ILE A 66 4.04 5.40 -0.99
N ALA A 67 2.79 5.80 -1.19
CA ALA A 67 2.47 7.11 -1.75
C ALA A 67 2.92 8.26 -0.84
N ARG A 68 2.75 8.14 0.47
CA ARG A 68 3.25 9.10 1.47
C ARG A 68 4.77 9.21 1.44
N ALA A 69 5.46 8.07 1.39
CA ALA A 69 6.92 8.04 1.30
C ALA A 69 7.42 8.61 -0.03
N ALA A 70 6.77 8.31 -1.15
CA ALA A 70 7.10 8.88 -2.46
C ALA A 70 6.92 10.41 -2.47
N ARG A 71 5.81 10.92 -1.93
CA ARG A 71 5.58 12.36 -1.78
C ARG A 71 6.69 13.01 -0.95
N ASP A 72 7.07 12.41 0.16
CA ASP A 72 8.14 12.91 1.03
C ASP A 72 9.49 12.97 0.30
N MET A 73 9.87 11.88 -0.38
CA MET A 73 11.12 11.80 -1.14
C MET A 73 11.24 12.85 -2.24
N MET A 74 10.12 13.28 -2.81
CA MET A 74 10.08 14.28 -3.88
C MET A 74 10.10 15.72 -3.38
N GLY A 75 9.99 15.94 -2.07
CA GLY A 75 9.96 17.29 -1.48
C GLY A 75 8.80 18.12 -2.06
N GLY A 76 9.08 19.38 -2.46
CA GLY A 76 8.08 20.28 -3.06
C GLY A 76 7.42 19.71 -4.31
N ASN A 77 8.16 18.99 -5.15
CA ASN A 77 7.62 18.34 -6.35
C ASN A 77 6.58 17.25 -6.00
N GLY A 78 6.69 16.62 -4.83
CA GLY A 78 5.72 15.63 -4.36
C GLY A 78 4.36 16.21 -3.97
N ILE A 79 4.29 17.55 -3.78
CA ILE A 79 3.05 18.28 -3.46
C ILE A 79 2.42 18.84 -4.73
N SER A 80 3.23 19.10 -5.77
CA SER A 80 2.76 19.62 -7.05
C SER A 80 1.96 18.56 -7.81
N ASP A 81 0.81 18.96 -8.37
CA ASP A 81 -0.07 18.06 -9.12
C ASP A 81 0.53 17.59 -10.46
N GLU A 82 1.48 18.36 -11.02
CA GLU A 82 2.20 18.02 -12.26
C GLU A 82 2.94 16.67 -12.19
N PHE A 83 3.36 16.26 -11.00
CA PHE A 83 4.04 14.98 -10.78
C PHE A 83 3.09 13.83 -10.43
N GLY A 84 1.81 14.12 -10.20
CA GLY A 84 0.75 13.15 -9.96
C GLY A 84 0.81 12.40 -8.62
N VAL A 85 1.87 12.53 -7.83
CA VAL A 85 2.04 11.80 -6.56
C VAL A 85 1.01 12.23 -5.53
N ALA A 86 0.77 13.55 -5.39
CA ALA A 86 -0.23 14.09 -4.46
C ALA A 86 -1.63 13.58 -4.79
N ARG A 87 -1.99 13.53 -6.08
CA ARG A 87 -3.27 12.98 -6.55
C ARG A 87 -3.42 11.50 -6.16
N HIS A 88 -2.39 10.68 -6.40
CA HIS A 88 -2.42 9.28 -5.99
C HIS A 88 -2.54 9.11 -4.48
N LEU A 89 -1.85 9.95 -3.71
CA LEU A 89 -1.96 9.94 -2.24
C LEU A 89 -3.41 10.17 -1.78
N VAL A 90 -4.07 11.22 -2.29
CA VAL A 90 -5.47 11.54 -1.95
C VAL A 90 -6.40 10.39 -2.38
N ASN A 91 -6.23 9.85 -3.59
CA ASN A 91 -7.03 8.72 -4.07
C ASN A 91 -6.86 7.47 -3.19
N LEU A 92 -5.65 7.21 -2.70
CA LEU A 92 -5.38 6.06 -1.84
C LEU A 92 -5.95 6.21 -0.43
N GLU A 93 -6.11 7.44 0.08
CA GLU A 93 -6.89 7.67 1.31
C GLU A 93 -8.35 7.22 1.13
N VAL A 94 -8.95 7.50 -0.03
CA VAL A 94 -10.30 7.01 -0.37
C VAL A 94 -10.32 5.49 -0.44
N VAL A 95 -9.37 4.89 -1.18
CA VAL A 95 -9.27 3.42 -1.35
C VAL A 95 -9.08 2.71 -0.01
N ASN A 96 -8.31 3.29 0.90
CA ASN A 96 -8.10 2.75 2.25
C ASN A 96 -9.35 2.85 3.14
N THR A 97 -10.29 3.75 2.79
CA THR A 97 -11.47 4.05 3.58
C THR A 97 -12.72 3.28 3.13
N TYR A 98 -12.98 3.21 1.82
CA TYR A 98 -14.21 2.63 1.28
C TYR A 98 -14.21 1.09 1.24
N GLU A 99 -15.38 0.49 1.02
CA GLU A 99 -15.57 -0.97 0.94
C GLU A 99 -15.06 -1.72 2.19
N GLY A 100 -15.23 -1.10 3.33
CA GLY A 100 -14.67 -1.50 4.61
C GLY A 100 -13.34 -0.81 4.88
N THR A 101 -13.28 -0.05 5.97
CA THR A 101 -12.05 0.64 6.39
C THR A 101 -10.97 -0.37 6.75
N HIS A 102 -9.74 0.10 6.82
CA HIS A 102 -8.59 -0.68 7.29
C HIS A 102 -8.88 -1.39 8.64
N ASP A 103 -9.59 -0.70 9.55
CA ASP A 103 -9.94 -1.23 10.87
C ASP A 103 -11.10 -2.24 10.80
N ILE A 104 -12.11 -2.02 9.97
CA ILE A 104 -13.20 -3.00 9.77
C ILE A 104 -12.63 -4.33 9.28
N HIS A 105 -11.70 -4.32 8.33
CA HIS A 105 -11.03 -5.54 7.89
C HIS A 105 -10.18 -6.19 9.00
N ALA A 106 -9.59 -5.40 9.91
CA ALA A 106 -8.91 -5.95 11.09
C ALA A 106 -9.88 -6.68 12.02
N LEU A 107 -11.07 -6.11 12.25
CA LEU A 107 -12.12 -6.73 13.08
C LEU A 107 -12.66 -8.02 12.46
N ILE A 108 -12.84 -8.08 11.14
CA ILE A 108 -13.23 -9.32 10.43
C ILE A 108 -12.18 -10.40 10.67
N LEU A 109 -10.89 -10.09 10.52
CA LEU A 109 -9.80 -11.02 10.78
C LEU A 109 -9.71 -11.42 12.25
N GLY A 110 -9.91 -10.48 13.16
CA GLY A 110 -9.97 -10.75 14.60
C GLY A 110 -11.05 -11.78 14.93
N ARG A 111 -12.25 -11.63 14.36
CA ARG A 111 -13.32 -12.61 14.49
C ARG A 111 -12.93 -13.98 13.93
N THR A 112 -12.31 -14.03 12.77
CA THR A 112 -11.87 -15.29 12.15
C THR A 112 -10.85 -16.03 13.04
N ILE A 113 -9.92 -15.29 13.66
CA ILE A 113 -8.88 -15.87 14.52
C ILE A 113 -9.44 -16.32 15.88
N THR A 114 -10.34 -15.54 16.48
CA THR A 114 -10.81 -15.75 17.86
C THR A 114 -12.15 -16.44 17.97
N GLY A 115 -12.94 -16.48 16.90
CA GLY A 115 -14.34 -16.88 16.91
C GLY A 115 -15.29 -15.87 17.57
N ILE A 116 -14.79 -14.71 18.02
CA ILE A 116 -15.57 -13.71 18.77
C ILE A 116 -15.67 -12.42 17.96
N ALA A 117 -16.89 -11.96 17.68
CA ALA A 117 -17.11 -10.67 17.03
C ALA A 117 -16.80 -9.51 17.98
N ALA A 118 -16.09 -8.50 17.51
CA ALA A 118 -15.82 -7.28 18.28
C ALA A 118 -16.99 -6.27 18.20
N PHE A 119 -17.93 -6.48 17.29
CA PHE A 119 -19.15 -5.69 17.12
C PHE A 119 -20.28 -6.59 16.60
N ASN A 120 -21.52 -6.20 16.84
CA ASN A 120 -22.73 -6.86 16.36
C ASN A 120 -23.33 -6.12 15.16
#